data_c85a76851e5396dded1eaa2a247c5cae
#
_entry.id   c85a76851e5396dded1eaa2a247c5cae
#
_cell.length_a   1.000
_cell.length_b   1.000
_cell.length_c   1.000
_cell.angle_alpha   90.00
_cell.angle_beta   90.00
_cell.angle_gamma   90.00
#
_symmetry.space_group_name_H-M   'P 1'
#
loop_
_entity.id
_entity.type
_entity.pdbx_description
1 polymer ?
#
loop_
_entity_poly.entity_id
_entity_poly.type
_entity_poly.pdbx_seq_one_letter_code
_entity_poly.pdbx_strand_id
1 'polypeptide(L)'
;AGNRDQVFYFSNTGGGSFNLGPGIYGLSNHWLDTPWPKVRLGKARLEQTLGRGRWSHDDLGAVVADRGLADERELHGQGLNGEMDRMLSAQFIVSEVYGTRSSTSLWLENGTAHWRERSFDATGEPTGTVEEKFSLIL
;
A
#
# COMPACT_ATOMS: atom_id res chain seq x y z
N ALA A 1 -9.83 -10.52 -1.58
CA ALA A 1 -10.15 -11.80 -0.96
C ALA A 1 -9.48 -12.93 -1.74
N GLY A 2 -9.15 -14.02 -1.09
CA GLY A 2 -8.49 -15.14 -1.73
C GLY A 2 -8.44 -16.38 -0.84
N ASN A 3 -7.92 -17.44 -1.40
CA ASN A 3 -7.54 -18.67 -0.70
C ASN A 3 -6.09 -19.02 -1.11
N ARG A 4 -5.63 -20.26 -0.81
CA ARG A 4 -4.27 -20.72 -1.16
C ARG A 4 -3.88 -20.52 -2.62
N ASP A 5 -4.84 -20.66 -3.53
CA ASP A 5 -4.58 -20.79 -4.95
C ASP A 5 -5.08 -19.59 -5.75
N GLN A 6 -5.89 -18.73 -5.15
CA GLN A 6 -6.58 -17.67 -5.87
C GLN A 6 -6.70 -16.39 -5.04
N VAL A 7 -6.40 -15.25 -5.67
CA VAL A 7 -6.62 -13.91 -5.12
C VAL A 7 -7.63 -13.20 -6.01
N PHE A 8 -8.68 -12.67 -5.40
CA PHE A 8 -9.72 -11.94 -6.12
C PHE A 8 -9.69 -10.46 -5.78
N TYR A 9 -9.84 -9.63 -6.77
CA TYR A 9 -10.20 -8.24 -6.62
C TYR A 9 -11.72 -8.09 -6.76
N PHE A 10 -12.31 -7.28 -5.89
CA PHE A 10 -13.72 -6.90 -5.95
C PHE A 10 -13.86 -5.41 -5.66
N SER A 11 -14.75 -4.73 -6.40
CA SER A 11 -15.11 -3.34 -6.15
C SER A 11 -16.64 -3.22 -6.07
N ASN A 12 -17.13 -2.50 -5.07
CA ASN A 12 -18.55 -2.16 -4.92
C ASN A 12 -18.98 -0.97 -5.78
N THR A 13 -18.03 -0.27 -6.40
CA THR A 13 -18.29 0.88 -7.28
C THR A 13 -18.43 0.50 -8.76
N GLY A 14 -18.34 -0.78 -9.08
CA GLY A 14 -18.47 -1.33 -10.43
C GLY A 14 -17.28 -2.16 -10.86
N GLY A 15 -17.35 -2.76 -12.06
CA GLY A 15 -16.26 -3.57 -12.62
C GLY A 15 -16.28 -5.06 -12.24
N GLY A 16 -17.16 -5.49 -11.34
CA GLY A 16 -17.29 -6.90 -10.96
C GLY A 16 -16.13 -7.42 -10.12
N SER A 17 -16.02 -8.74 -10.03
CA SER A 17 -14.89 -9.43 -9.40
C SER A 17 -14.08 -10.17 -10.44
N PHE A 18 -12.75 -10.18 -10.31
CA PHE A 18 -11.88 -10.95 -11.18
C PHE A 18 -10.70 -11.54 -10.42
N ASN A 19 -10.24 -12.67 -10.92
CA ASN A 19 -9.09 -13.36 -10.34
C ASN A 19 -7.80 -12.63 -10.74
N LEU A 20 -6.92 -12.44 -9.76
CA LEU A 20 -5.59 -11.86 -9.97
C LEU A 20 -4.58 -13.00 -10.13
N GLY A 21 -3.88 -13.01 -11.26
CA GLY A 21 -2.72 -13.86 -11.46
C GLY A 21 -1.51 -13.39 -10.65
N PRO A 22 -0.39 -14.12 -10.69
CA PRO A 22 0.86 -13.66 -10.09
C PRO A 22 1.28 -12.30 -10.66
N GLY A 23 1.59 -11.34 -9.77
CA GLY A 23 1.96 -9.99 -10.20
C GLY A 23 2.05 -9.02 -9.02
N ILE A 24 2.47 -7.80 -9.33
CA ILE A 24 2.50 -6.68 -8.37
C ILE A 24 1.35 -5.74 -8.72
N TYR A 25 0.48 -5.55 -7.76
CA TYR A 25 -0.72 -4.74 -7.89
C TYR A 25 -0.70 -3.59 -6.89
N GLY A 26 -1.29 -2.47 -7.26
CA GLY A 26 -1.45 -1.31 -6.39
C GLY A 26 -2.91 -0.88 -6.32
N LEU A 27 -3.40 -0.66 -5.12
CA LEU A 27 -4.74 -0.14 -4.89
C LEU A 27 -4.67 1.13 -4.03
N SER A 28 -5.32 2.15 -4.49
CA SER A 28 -5.55 3.39 -3.76
C SER A 28 -7.05 3.69 -3.75
N ASN A 29 -7.45 4.96 -3.67
CA ASN A 29 -8.85 5.39 -3.59
C ASN A 29 -9.58 5.34 -4.94
N HIS A 30 -9.19 4.44 -5.83
CA HIS A 30 -9.76 4.28 -7.17
C HIS A 30 -9.69 2.79 -7.59
N TRP A 31 -9.76 2.51 -8.90
CA TRP A 31 -9.63 1.15 -9.43
C TRP A 31 -8.25 0.55 -9.17
N LEU A 32 -8.19 -0.78 -9.14
CA LEU A 32 -6.92 -1.51 -9.08
C LEU A 32 -5.99 -1.03 -10.20
N ASP A 33 -4.74 -0.80 -9.84
CA ASP A 33 -3.68 -0.35 -10.74
C ASP A 33 -3.96 0.98 -11.48
N THR A 34 -4.88 1.82 -10.96
CA THR A 34 -4.97 3.20 -11.45
C THR A 34 -3.59 3.85 -11.34
N PRO A 35 -3.03 4.38 -12.44
CA PRO A 35 -1.61 4.76 -12.51
C PRO A 35 -1.30 6.09 -11.82
N TRP A 36 -1.83 6.29 -10.61
CA TRP A 36 -1.48 7.44 -9.80
C TRP A 36 0.00 7.41 -9.38
N PRO A 37 0.66 8.57 -9.19
CA PRO A 37 2.07 8.65 -8.84
C PRO A 37 2.45 7.72 -7.69
N LYS A 38 1.68 7.76 -6.59
CA LYS A 38 1.91 6.93 -5.41
C LYS A 38 1.77 5.42 -5.68
N VAL A 39 0.87 5.03 -6.60
CA VAL A 39 0.67 3.62 -6.98
C VAL A 39 1.86 3.14 -7.79
N ARG A 40 2.30 3.90 -8.80
CA ARG A 40 3.48 3.55 -9.60
C ARG A 40 4.75 3.45 -8.74
N LEU A 41 4.95 4.44 -7.86
CA LEU A 41 6.10 4.45 -6.95
C LEU A 41 6.09 3.23 -6.02
N GLY A 42 4.95 2.92 -5.41
CA GLY A 42 4.80 1.75 -4.53
C GLY A 42 5.08 0.44 -5.26
N LYS A 43 4.53 0.26 -6.46
CA LYS A 43 4.78 -0.93 -7.27
C LYS A 43 6.26 -1.09 -7.62
N ALA A 44 6.93 -0.02 -8.06
CA ALA A 44 8.35 -0.04 -8.39
C ALA A 44 9.23 -0.38 -7.18
N ARG A 45 8.93 0.21 -6.01
CA ARG A 45 9.64 -0.08 -4.76
C ARG A 45 9.42 -1.52 -4.28
N LEU A 46 8.19 -2.02 -4.39
CA LEU A 46 7.88 -3.40 -4.03
C LEU A 46 8.63 -4.38 -4.94
N GLU A 47 8.64 -4.13 -6.25
CA GLU A 47 9.41 -4.93 -7.21
C GLU A 47 10.89 -4.99 -6.85
N GLN A 48 11.50 -3.84 -6.55
CA GLN A 48 12.91 -3.77 -6.12
C GLN A 48 13.14 -4.53 -4.80
N THR A 49 12.21 -4.43 -3.85
CA THR A 49 12.31 -5.12 -2.57
C THR A 49 12.25 -6.63 -2.75
N LEU A 50 11.29 -7.12 -3.50
CA LEU A 50 11.13 -8.55 -3.80
C LEU A 50 12.30 -9.10 -4.63
N GLY A 51 12.84 -8.31 -5.54
CA GLY A 51 13.99 -8.67 -6.37
C GLY A 51 15.28 -8.96 -5.58
N ARG A 52 15.38 -8.53 -4.31
CA ARG A 52 16.49 -8.85 -3.42
C ARG A 52 16.47 -10.31 -2.91
N GLY A 53 15.37 -11.04 -3.13
CA GLY A 53 15.16 -12.42 -2.71
C GLY A 53 14.95 -12.63 -1.21
N ARG A 54 15.07 -11.58 -0.41
CA ARG A 54 14.77 -11.54 1.04
C ARG A 54 14.28 -10.15 1.43
N TRP A 55 13.37 -10.08 2.35
CA TRP A 55 12.82 -8.83 2.88
C TRP A 55 12.42 -9.00 4.35
N SER A 56 12.28 -7.87 5.00
CA SER A 56 11.78 -7.74 6.37
C SER A 56 10.50 -6.89 6.38
N HIS A 57 9.86 -6.79 7.53
CA HIS A 57 8.77 -5.85 7.75
C HIS A 57 9.20 -4.40 7.52
N ASP A 58 10.46 -4.03 7.84
CA ASP A 58 10.96 -2.69 7.60
C ASP A 58 11.14 -2.41 6.10
N ASP A 59 11.62 -3.38 5.33
CA ASP A 59 11.71 -3.25 3.88
C ASP A 59 10.33 -3.06 3.24
N LEU A 60 9.32 -3.83 3.67
CA LEU A 60 7.94 -3.70 3.17
C LEU A 60 7.30 -2.39 3.63
N GLY A 61 7.55 -1.95 4.87
CA GLY A 61 7.09 -0.65 5.37
C GLY A 61 7.67 0.52 4.57
N ALA A 62 8.93 0.42 4.16
CA ALA A 62 9.59 1.44 3.34
C ALA A 62 8.96 1.61 1.94
N VAL A 63 8.29 0.59 1.42
CA VAL A 63 7.58 0.66 0.12
C VAL A 63 6.52 1.76 0.12
N VAL A 64 5.84 1.98 1.24
CA VAL A 64 4.71 2.92 1.39
C VAL A 64 5.02 4.13 2.28
N ALA A 65 6.29 4.35 2.61
CA ALA A 65 6.71 5.39 3.56
C ALA A 65 7.03 6.74 2.90
N ASP A 66 6.82 6.90 1.59
CA ASP A 66 7.16 8.12 0.88
C ASP A 66 6.21 9.28 1.25
N ARG A 67 6.79 10.39 1.68
CA ARG A 67 6.10 11.63 2.04
C ARG A 67 6.10 12.65 0.90
N GLY A 68 6.73 12.35 -0.23
CA GLY A 68 6.81 13.22 -1.40
C GLY A 68 5.44 13.46 -2.02
N LEU A 69 5.15 14.72 -2.33
CA LEU A 69 3.97 15.10 -3.09
C LEU A 69 4.25 14.93 -4.58
N ALA A 70 3.23 14.53 -5.33
CA ALA A 70 3.34 14.45 -6.78
C ALA A 70 3.46 15.83 -7.41
N ASP A 71 4.08 15.89 -8.60
CA ASP A 71 4.14 17.10 -9.41
C ASP A 71 2.75 17.56 -9.85
N GLU A 72 2.49 18.86 -9.79
CA GLU A 72 1.17 19.44 -10.13
C GLU A 72 0.75 19.13 -11.57
N ARG A 73 1.70 19.14 -12.51
CA ARG A 73 1.40 18.82 -13.92
C ARG A 73 0.95 17.37 -14.08
N GLU A 74 1.55 16.47 -13.30
CA GLU A 74 1.19 15.06 -13.30
C GLU A 74 -0.21 14.86 -12.71
N LEU A 75 -0.55 15.55 -11.63
CA LEU A 75 -1.89 15.53 -11.03
C LEU A 75 -2.94 16.10 -11.98
N HIS A 76 -2.67 17.24 -12.59
CA HIS A 76 -3.56 17.88 -13.57
C HIS A 76 -3.82 16.97 -14.78
N GLY A 77 -2.79 16.27 -15.27
CA GLY A 77 -2.90 15.27 -16.34
C GLY A 77 -3.83 14.10 -16.00
N GLN A 78 -4.15 13.91 -14.72
CA GLN A 78 -5.05 12.88 -14.22
C GLN A 78 -6.40 13.45 -13.74
N GLY A 79 -6.65 14.74 -13.98
CA GLY A 79 -7.88 15.43 -13.56
C GLY A 79 -7.93 15.75 -12.06
N LEU A 80 -6.81 15.71 -11.36
CA LEU A 80 -6.65 16.00 -9.94
C LEU A 80 -6.13 17.43 -9.80
N ASN A 81 -6.94 18.37 -9.28
CA ASN A 81 -6.61 19.80 -9.33
C ASN A 81 -6.75 20.52 -7.98
N GLY A 82 -7.11 19.79 -6.92
CA GLY A 82 -7.34 20.37 -5.60
C GLY A 82 -6.12 20.26 -4.67
N GLU A 83 -6.05 21.15 -3.66
CA GLU A 83 -5.06 21.03 -2.59
C GLU A 83 -5.16 19.69 -1.87
N MET A 84 -6.37 19.17 -1.69
CA MET A 84 -6.62 17.86 -1.12
C MET A 84 -6.03 16.75 -2.02
N ASP A 85 -6.19 16.83 -3.33
CA ASP A 85 -5.61 15.86 -4.27
C ASP A 85 -4.08 15.84 -4.17
N ARG A 86 -3.47 17.03 -4.06
CA ARG A 86 -2.03 17.16 -3.87
C ARG A 86 -1.57 16.54 -2.55
N MET A 87 -2.25 16.82 -1.45
CA MET A 87 -1.95 16.23 -0.14
C MET A 87 -2.09 14.70 -0.17
N LEU A 88 -3.16 14.20 -0.77
CA LEU A 88 -3.44 12.77 -0.91
C LEU A 88 -2.54 12.06 -1.93
N SER A 89 -1.70 12.78 -2.67
CA SER A 89 -0.76 12.20 -3.63
C SER A 89 0.42 11.49 -2.97
N ALA A 90 0.78 11.84 -1.73
CA ALA A 90 1.78 11.12 -0.96
C ALA A 90 1.30 9.71 -0.61
N GLN A 91 2.26 8.77 -0.44
CA GLN A 91 1.97 7.45 0.11
C GLN A 91 1.76 7.53 1.63
N PHE A 92 2.66 8.25 2.31
CA PHE A 92 2.60 8.52 3.74
C PHE A 92 2.22 9.99 3.94
N ILE A 93 1.02 10.22 4.47
CA ILE A 93 0.43 11.55 4.58
C ILE A 93 0.68 12.11 5.98
N VAL A 94 1.17 13.34 6.05
CA VAL A 94 1.29 14.13 7.28
C VAL A 94 0.74 15.52 7.00
N SER A 95 -0.36 15.88 7.65
CA SER A 95 -0.93 17.22 7.61
C SER A 95 -1.65 17.55 8.91
N GLU A 96 -2.05 18.80 9.09
CA GLU A 96 -2.76 19.25 10.29
C GLU A 96 -4.13 18.59 10.48
N VAL A 97 -4.80 18.23 9.38
CA VAL A 97 -6.18 17.76 9.39
C VAL A 97 -6.33 16.28 9.05
N TYR A 98 -5.32 15.68 8.41
CA TYR A 98 -5.37 14.30 7.95
C TYR A 98 -3.98 13.68 7.91
N GLY A 99 -3.86 12.39 8.22
CA GLY A 99 -2.56 11.73 8.20
C GLY A 99 -2.65 10.21 8.23
N THR A 100 -1.55 9.57 7.83
CA THR A 100 -1.37 8.13 7.96
C THR A 100 -1.30 7.76 9.44
N ARG A 101 -2.19 6.90 9.90
CA ARG A 101 -2.30 6.49 11.30
C ARG A 101 -1.66 5.14 11.56
N SER A 102 -1.59 4.28 10.55
CA SER A 102 -0.90 3.01 10.63
C SER A 102 -0.37 2.57 9.27
N SER A 103 0.61 1.67 9.32
CA SER A 103 1.15 0.98 8.15
C SER A 103 1.29 -0.49 8.48
N THR A 104 0.67 -1.34 7.67
CA THR A 104 0.65 -2.78 7.89
C THR A 104 1.43 -3.49 6.79
N SER A 105 2.26 -4.44 7.18
CA SER A 105 2.91 -5.38 6.27
C SER A 105 2.53 -6.81 6.63
N LEU A 106 2.24 -7.59 5.60
CA LEU A 106 1.82 -8.99 5.72
C LEU A 106 2.43 -9.80 4.57
N TRP A 107 2.97 -10.97 4.88
CA TRP A 107 3.23 -12.00 3.87
C TRP A 107 2.88 -13.38 4.41
N LEU A 108 2.66 -14.29 3.49
CA LEU A 108 2.33 -15.68 3.76
C LEU A 108 3.46 -16.56 3.22
N GLU A 109 4.04 -17.35 4.07
CA GLU A 109 5.14 -18.25 3.72
C GLU A 109 4.99 -19.59 4.43
N ASN A 110 5.03 -20.69 3.69
CA ASN A 110 4.99 -22.05 4.24
C ASN A 110 3.86 -22.29 5.26
N GLY A 111 2.66 -21.77 4.99
CA GLY A 111 1.49 -21.89 5.88
C GLY A 111 1.55 -21.01 7.12
N THR A 112 2.49 -20.06 7.18
CA THR A 112 2.62 -19.09 8.25
C THR A 112 2.32 -17.69 7.72
N ALA A 113 1.55 -16.93 8.47
CA ALA A 113 1.37 -15.51 8.26
C ALA A 113 2.34 -14.73 9.13
N HIS A 114 3.06 -13.79 8.53
CA HIS A 114 3.91 -12.82 9.21
C HIS A 114 3.25 -11.45 9.07
N TRP A 115 2.85 -10.88 10.17
CA TRP A 115 2.10 -9.63 10.21
C TRP A 115 2.76 -8.62 11.12
N ARG A 116 2.83 -7.36 10.70
CA ARG A 116 3.24 -6.24 11.54
C ARG A 116 2.37 -5.03 11.22
N GLU A 117 1.94 -4.32 12.25
CA GLU A 117 1.39 -2.98 12.15
C GLU A 117 2.24 -1.99 12.96
N ARG A 118 2.55 -0.86 12.35
CA ARG A 118 3.19 0.29 13.00
C ARG A 118 2.19 1.44 13.04
N SER A 119 1.96 1.99 14.23
CA SER A 119 1.09 3.14 14.46
C SER A 119 1.87 4.44 14.47
N PHE A 120 1.21 5.53 14.10
CA PHE A 120 1.80 6.86 14.02
C PHE A 120 0.90 7.90 14.67
N ASP A 121 1.51 8.95 15.24
CA ASP A 121 0.80 10.13 15.72
C ASP A 121 0.47 11.11 14.59
N ALA A 122 -0.07 12.28 14.95
CA ALA A 122 -0.46 13.31 13.99
C ALA A 122 0.74 13.95 13.26
N THR A 123 1.93 13.85 13.82
CA THR A 123 3.17 14.36 13.21
C THR A 123 3.86 13.31 12.31
N GLY A 124 3.30 12.11 12.28
CA GLY A 124 3.85 10.97 11.53
C GLY A 124 5.03 10.30 12.23
N GLU A 125 5.18 10.52 13.55
CA GLU A 125 6.16 9.80 14.38
C GLU A 125 5.59 8.48 14.88
N PRO A 126 6.40 7.40 14.91
CA PRO A 126 5.91 6.10 15.35
C PRO A 126 5.58 6.11 16.85
N THR A 127 4.41 5.59 17.19
CA THR A 127 3.90 5.50 18.58
C THR A 127 3.83 4.07 19.11
N GLY A 128 3.86 3.08 18.22
CA GLY A 128 3.80 1.68 18.59
C GLY A 128 4.02 0.74 17.42
N THR A 129 4.36 -0.49 17.76
CA THR A 129 4.50 -1.57 16.79
C THR A 129 3.95 -2.84 17.40
N VAL A 130 3.10 -3.54 16.65
CA VAL A 130 2.64 -4.90 16.98
C VAL A 130 3.13 -5.83 15.88
N GLU A 131 3.69 -6.96 16.26
CA GLU A 131 4.18 -7.99 15.32
C GLU A 131 3.69 -9.35 15.76
N GLU A 132 3.10 -10.10 14.84
CA GLU A 132 2.51 -11.40 15.08
C GLU A 132 2.92 -12.41 14.00
N LYS A 133 3.08 -13.65 14.45
CA LYS A 133 3.23 -14.82 13.57
C LYS A 133 2.21 -15.85 13.95
N PHE A 134 1.45 -16.33 12.99
CA PHE A 134 0.45 -17.35 13.24
C PHE A 134 0.36 -18.35 12.09
N SER A 135 0.13 -19.63 12.46
CA SER A 135 -0.09 -20.68 11.48
C SER A 135 -1.48 -20.53 10.86
N LEU A 136 -1.55 -20.66 9.56
CA LEU A 136 -2.83 -20.74 8.85
C LEU A 136 -3.38 -22.16 9.00
N ILE A 137 -4.54 -22.28 9.60
CA ILE A 137 -5.32 -23.51 9.59
C ILE A 137 -5.97 -23.59 8.20
N LEU A 138 -5.51 -24.52 7.41
CA LEU A 138 -5.92 -24.68 6.01
C LEU A 138 -6.71 -25.97 5.88
#